data_d1da1914aebe26b831c307617b6f6f29
#
_entry.id   d1da1914aebe26b831c307617b6f6f29
#
_cell.length_a   1.000
_cell.length_b   1.000
_cell.length_c   1.000
_cell.angle_alpha   90.00
_cell.angle_beta   90.00
_cell.angle_gamma   90.00
#
_symmetry.space_group_name_H-M   'P 1'
#
loop_
_entity.id
_entity.type
_entity.pdbx_description
1 polymer ?
#
loop_
_entity_poly.entity_id
_entity_poly.type
_entity_poly.pdbx_seq_one_letter_code
_entity_poly.pdbx_strand_id
1 'polypeptide(L)'
;PGEALELKGDVTTRYDIGGTKFYQQYGQFDRQLETAQKALNDLGERLSQRIKAGEDRSKVMDEYEAKAPALEKKVNDAIVGFIKQHADWEASAAAVVALGKDEIEEGVSLLSNTVKSGRMKTYYQNIIKAYKEEAEAEAKSKAAQAAGVVAPDFTLNDINGKPLSLSSLKGRYVLLDFWGSWCIWCI
;
A
#
# COMPACT_ATOMS: atom_id res chain seq x y z
N PRO A 1 15.86 -22.51 -1.81
CA PRO A 1 17.02 -23.28 -1.40
C PRO A 1 18.24 -22.87 -2.24
N GLY A 2 19.39 -22.63 -1.61
CA GLY A 2 20.63 -22.27 -2.31
C GLY A 2 20.88 -20.78 -2.53
N GLU A 3 19.99 -19.89 -2.10
CA GLU A 3 20.23 -18.45 -2.11
C GLU A 3 20.91 -18.01 -0.81
N ALA A 4 21.93 -17.16 -0.93
CA ALA A 4 22.62 -16.53 0.20
C ALA A 4 22.41 -15.02 0.13
N LEU A 5 21.87 -14.45 1.19
CA LEU A 5 21.73 -13.02 1.40
C LEU A 5 22.93 -12.53 2.21
N GLU A 6 23.60 -11.50 1.72
CA GLU A 6 24.62 -10.77 2.44
C GLU A 6 24.16 -9.35 2.69
N LEU A 7 24.24 -8.89 3.93
CA LEU A 7 24.00 -7.51 4.32
C LEU A 7 25.32 -6.88 4.76
N LYS A 8 25.71 -5.76 4.14
CA LYS A 8 26.95 -5.04 4.49
C LYS A 8 26.59 -3.62 4.93
N GLY A 9 26.95 -3.28 6.15
CA GLY A 9 26.67 -1.99 6.75
C GLY A 9 25.99 -2.11 8.09
N ASP A 10 25.40 -1.03 8.54
CA ASP A 10 24.66 -0.97 9.79
C ASP A 10 23.15 -1.14 9.49
N VAL A 11 22.58 -2.27 9.91
CA VAL A 11 21.16 -2.59 9.69
C VAL A 11 20.20 -1.62 10.39
N THR A 12 20.68 -0.81 11.32
CA THR A 12 19.87 0.22 11.99
C THR A 12 19.81 1.55 11.23
N THR A 13 20.73 1.79 10.31
CA THR A 13 20.84 3.01 9.54
C THR A 13 20.78 2.74 8.05
N ARG A 14 21.78 2.04 7.53
CA ARG A 14 21.87 1.68 6.12
C ARG A 14 22.73 0.43 5.93
N TYR A 15 22.29 -0.45 5.05
CA TYR A 15 23.03 -1.61 4.60
C TYR A 15 22.89 -1.81 3.09
N ASP A 16 23.92 -2.41 2.50
CA ASP A 16 23.88 -2.86 1.11
C ASP A 16 23.47 -4.33 1.05
N ILE A 17 22.60 -4.64 0.09
CA ILE A 17 22.12 -5.99 -0.18
C ILE A 17 22.99 -6.62 -1.26
N GLY A 18 23.50 -7.82 -0.99
CA GLY A 18 24.31 -8.63 -1.89
C GLY A 18 24.17 -10.13 -1.60
N GLY A 19 25.11 -10.93 -2.11
CA GLY A 19 25.10 -12.38 -1.96
C GLY A 19 24.99 -13.10 -3.29
N THR A 20 24.07 -14.06 -3.45
CA THR A 20 23.85 -14.76 -4.72
C THR A 20 23.27 -13.83 -5.79
N LYS A 21 23.23 -14.29 -7.04
CA LYS A 21 22.88 -13.48 -8.22
C LYS A 21 21.57 -12.69 -8.02
N PHE A 22 20.53 -13.32 -7.48
CA PHE A 22 19.26 -12.63 -7.21
C PHE A 22 19.46 -11.43 -6.28
N TYR A 23 20.15 -11.60 -5.14
CA TYR A 23 20.35 -10.52 -4.17
C TYR A 23 21.32 -9.44 -4.68
N GLN A 24 22.29 -9.78 -5.54
CA GLN A 24 23.11 -8.78 -6.21
C GLN A 24 22.27 -7.89 -7.14
N GLN A 25 21.37 -8.49 -7.90
CA GLN A 25 20.42 -7.78 -8.75
C GLN A 25 19.45 -6.94 -7.93
N TYR A 26 18.89 -7.54 -6.88
CA TYR A 26 17.95 -6.87 -5.98
C TYR A 26 18.60 -5.69 -5.25
N GLY A 27 19.83 -5.79 -4.81
CA GLY A 27 20.59 -4.69 -4.19
C GLY A 27 20.83 -3.51 -5.14
N GLN A 28 20.90 -3.75 -6.46
CA GLN A 28 20.94 -2.66 -7.43
C GLN A 28 19.57 -1.95 -7.52
N PHE A 29 18.49 -2.71 -7.55
CA PHE A 29 17.13 -2.17 -7.48
C PHE A 29 16.90 -1.35 -6.20
N ASP A 30 17.29 -1.90 -5.06
CA ASP A 30 17.11 -1.29 -3.74
C ASP A 30 17.79 0.09 -3.67
N ARG A 31 19.04 0.21 -4.13
CA ARG A 31 19.76 1.49 -4.20
C ARG A 31 19.11 2.51 -5.13
N GLN A 32 18.62 2.05 -6.28
CA GLN A 32 17.92 2.93 -7.22
C GLN A 32 16.61 3.42 -6.65
N LEU A 33 15.87 2.52 -5.99
CA LEU A 33 14.59 2.83 -5.34
C LEU A 33 14.79 3.82 -4.18
N GLU A 34 15.77 3.58 -3.31
CA GLU A 34 16.11 4.49 -2.21
C GLU A 34 16.40 5.91 -2.73
N THR A 35 17.20 6.00 -3.80
CA THR A 35 17.50 7.29 -4.42
C THR A 35 16.25 7.99 -4.96
N ALA A 36 15.35 7.25 -5.58
CA ALA A 36 14.10 7.79 -6.11
C ALA A 36 13.13 8.20 -4.99
N GLN A 37 13.06 7.44 -3.90
CA GLN A 37 12.16 7.69 -2.76
C GLN A 37 12.64 8.82 -1.85
N LYS A 38 13.93 9.21 -1.92
CA LYS A 38 14.50 10.19 -1.00
C LYS A 38 13.67 11.47 -0.89
N ALA A 39 13.27 12.08 -2.00
CA ALA A 39 12.51 13.32 -1.99
C ALA A 39 11.12 13.18 -1.37
N LEU A 40 10.48 12.02 -1.55
CA LEU A 40 9.18 11.70 -0.94
C LEU A 40 9.32 11.50 0.57
N ASN A 41 10.36 10.77 0.99
CA ASN A 41 10.68 10.56 2.41
C ASN A 41 11.02 11.90 3.10
N ASP A 42 11.86 12.73 2.49
CA ASP A 42 12.22 14.06 3.00
C ASP A 42 10.95 14.96 3.13
N LEU A 43 10.02 14.87 2.19
CA LEU A 43 8.72 15.56 2.30
C LEU A 43 7.94 15.06 3.51
N GLY A 44 7.75 13.75 3.65
CA GLY A 44 7.01 13.14 4.76
C GLY A 44 7.61 13.48 6.12
N GLU A 45 8.94 13.38 6.26
CA GLU A 45 9.63 13.71 7.51
C GLU A 45 9.45 15.18 7.89
N ARG A 46 9.69 16.11 6.94
CA ARG A 46 9.49 17.54 7.17
C ARG A 46 8.06 17.87 7.60
N LEU A 47 7.07 17.31 6.94
CA LEU A 47 5.66 17.54 7.28
C LEU A 47 5.29 16.93 8.64
N SER A 48 5.82 15.74 8.96
CA SER A 48 5.65 15.12 10.28
C SER A 48 6.21 15.99 11.41
N GLN A 49 7.39 16.59 11.20
CA GLN A 49 8.00 17.51 12.17
C GLN A 49 7.13 18.75 12.40
N ARG A 50 6.52 19.31 11.37
CA ARG A 50 5.62 20.48 11.48
C ARG A 50 4.36 20.16 12.27
N ILE A 51 3.76 18.97 12.06
CA ILE A 51 2.62 18.52 12.87
C ILE A 51 3.02 18.37 14.33
N LYS A 52 4.20 17.76 14.62
CA LYS A 52 4.72 17.62 15.99
C LYS A 52 5.01 18.98 16.65
N ALA A 53 5.34 20.01 15.86
CA ALA A 53 5.55 21.38 16.34
C ALA A 53 4.22 22.15 16.56
N GLY A 54 3.06 21.52 16.35
CA GLY A 54 1.74 22.11 16.63
C GLY A 54 1.13 22.85 15.44
N GLU A 55 1.68 22.71 14.22
CA GLU A 55 1.05 23.28 13.04
C GLU A 55 -0.27 22.55 12.70
N ASP A 56 -1.21 23.31 12.14
CA ASP A 56 -2.52 22.78 11.74
C ASP A 56 -2.38 21.61 10.76
N ARG A 57 -2.89 20.44 11.17
CA ARG A 57 -2.76 19.20 10.41
C ARG A 57 -3.40 19.28 9.03
N SER A 58 -4.53 19.99 8.89
CA SER A 58 -5.23 20.10 7.60
C SER A 58 -4.34 20.82 6.59
N LYS A 59 -3.74 21.95 6.96
CA LYS A 59 -2.81 22.69 6.08
C LYS A 59 -1.60 21.88 5.67
N VAL A 60 -1.07 21.09 6.60
CA VAL A 60 0.09 20.21 6.32
C VAL A 60 -0.32 19.09 5.36
N MET A 61 -1.52 18.53 5.51
CA MET A 61 -2.04 17.50 4.59
C MET A 61 -2.34 18.06 3.20
N ASP A 62 -2.88 19.27 3.09
CA ASP A 62 -3.08 19.96 1.80
C ASP A 62 -1.74 20.10 1.03
N GLU A 63 -0.64 20.40 1.75
CA GLU A 63 0.69 20.47 1.13
C GLU A 63 1.17 19.09 0.67
N TYR A 64 0.92 18.04 1.45
CA TYR A 64 1.26 16.66 1.07
C TYR A 64 0.50 16.27 -0.21
N GLU A 65 -0.81 16.44 -0.22
CA GLU A 65 -1.67 16.12 -1.37
C GLU A 65 -1.28 16.87 -2.65
N ALA A 66 -0.80 18.10 -2.51
CA ALA A 66 -0.33 18.89 -3.64
C ALA A 66 1.04 18.42 -4.19
N LYS A 67 1.94 17.87 -3.36
CA LYS A 67 3.32 17.57 -3.73
C LYS A 67 3.63 16.09 -3.91
N ALA A 68 3.00 15.22 -3.12
CA ALA A 68 3.30 13.80 -3.12
C ALA A 68 3.06 13.12 -4.48
N PRO A 69 1.95 13.39 -5.23
CA PRO A 69 1.69 12.69 -6.48
C PRO A 69 2.80 12.83 -7.52
N ALA A 70 3.42 14.02 -7.61
CA ALA A 70 4.54 14.23 -8.54
C ALA A 70 5.82 13.49 -8.13
N LEU A 71 6.03 13.29 -6.82
CA LEU A 71 7.16 12.53 -6.29
C LEU A 71 6.92 11.04 -6.39
N GLU A 72 5.71 10.57 -6.10
CA GLU A 72 5.28 9.17 -6.28
C GLU A 72 5.41 8.75 -7.73
N LYS A 73 5.00 9.61 -8.67
CA LYS A 73 5.20 9.35 -10.10
C LYS A 73 6.68 9.16 -10.44
N LYS A 74 7.60 9.96 -9.88
CA LYS A 74 9.04 9.79 -10.11
C LYS A 74 9.55 8.46 -9.56
N VAL A 75 9.04 8.02 -8.42
CA VAL A 75 9.37 6.71 -7.85
C VAL A 75 8.88 5.60 -8.79
N ASN A 76 7.64 5.64 -9.23
CA ASN A 76 7.08 4.67 -10.17
C ASN A 76 7.84 4.67 -11.51
N ASP A 77 8.16 5.84 -12.06
CA ASP A 77 8.98 5.96 -13.29
C ASP A 77 10.37 5.30 -13.12
N ALA A 78 10.99 5.43 -11.94
CA ALA A 78 12.27 4.80 -11.64
C ALA A 78 12.15 3.27 -11.55
N ILE A 79 11.09 2.75 -10.92
CA ILE A 79 10.81 1.30 -10.84
C ILE A 79 10.57 0.74 -12.23
N VAL A 80 9.72 1.37 -13.02
CA VAL A 80 9.42 0.97 -14.41
C VAL A 80 10.69 1.02 -15.26
N GLY A 81 11.51 2.06 -15.09
CA GLY A 81 12.80 2.20 -15.76
C GLY A 81 13.74 1.03 -15.45
N PHE A 82 13.84 0.64 -14.17
CA PHE A 82 14.64 -0.52 -13.78
C PHE A 82 14.11 -1.83 -14.41
N ILE A 83 12.81 -2.06 -14.37
CA ILE A 83 12.20 -3.27 -14.96
C ILE A 83 12.48 -3.32 -16.48
N LYS A 84 12.33 -2.21 -17.20
CA LYS A 84 12.62 -2.13 -18.64
C LYS A 84 14.09 -2.42 -18.95
N GLN A 85 15.01 -1.88 -18.17
CA GLN A 85 16.45 -2.07 -18.35
C GLN A 85 16.91 -3.50 -18.04
N HIS A 86 16.21 -4.18 -17.12
CA HIS A 86 16.58 -5.49 -16.59
C HIS A 86 15.45 -6.50 -16.70
N ALA A 87 14.71 -6.51 -17.80
CA ALA A 87 13.51 -7.33 -18.00
C ALA A 87 13.75 -8.85 -17.84
N ASP A 88 14.98 -9.30 -18.00
CA ASP A 88 15.44 -10.68 -17.87
C ASP A 88 15.98 -11.03 -16.46
N TRP A 89 15.99 -10.07 -15.53
CA TRP A 89 16.44 -10.30 -14.17
C TRP A 89 15.29 -10.79 -13.27
N GLU A 90 15.51 -11.79 -12.45
CA GLU A 90 14.52 -12.23 -11.46
C GLU A 90 14.18 -11.14 -10.44
N ALA A 91 15.13 -10.27 -10.10
CA ALA A 91 14.90 -9.12 -9.25
C ALA A 91 13.87 -8.14 -9.83
N SER A 92 13.72 -8.07 -11.15
CA SER A 92 12.68 -7.24 -11.78
C SER A 92 11.28 -7.75 -11.47
N ALA A 93 11.09 -9.06 -11.28
CA ALA A 93 9.82 -9.59 -10.78
C ALA A 93 9.55 -9.20 -9.31
N ALA A 94 10.59 -9.02 -8.50
CA ALA A 94 10.44 -8.46 -7.15
C ALA A 94 10.19 -6.94 -7.21
N ALA A 95 10.81 -6.22 -8.15
CA ALA A 95 10.58 -4.79 -8.33
C ALA A 95 9.14 -4.47 -8.75
N VAL A 96 8.48 -5.36 -9.52
CA VAL A 96 7.07 -5.18 -9.92
C VAL A 96 6.14 -4.97 -8.72
N VAL A 97 6.39 -5.63 -7.59
CA VAL A 97 5.53 -5.51 -6.39
C VAL A 97 5.76 -4.22 -5.61
N ALA A 98 6.78 -3.44 -5.96
CA ALA A 98 6.97 -2.09 -5.45
C ALA A 98 6.13 -1.04 -6.21
N LEU A 99 5.51 -1.41 -7.34
CA LEU A 99 4.53 -0.60 -8.04
C LEU A 99 3.18 -0.64 -7.31
N GLY A 100 2.41 0.44 -7.45
CA GLY A 100 1.04 0.49 -6.95
C GLY A 100 0.10 -0.48 -7.67
N LYS A 101 -1.10 -0.65 -7.12
CA LYS A 101 -2.11 -1.57 -7.65
C LYS A 101 -2.49 -1.28 -9.11
N ASP A 102 -2.43 -0.03 -9.51
CA ASP A 102 -2.82 0.41 -10.86
C ASP A 102 -1.71 0.14 -11.90
N GLU A 103 -0.43 0.09 -11.49
CA GLU A 103 0.72 -0.07 -12.37
C GLU A 103 1.33 -1.49 -12.36
N ILE A 104 0.95 -2.34 -11.40
CA ILE A 104 1.58 -3.66 -11.23
C ILE A 104 1.40 -4.57 -12.46
N GLU A 105 0.24 -4.55 -13.12
CA GLU A 105 -0.01 -5.37 -14.31
C GLU A 105 0.83 -4.88 -15.51
N GLU A 106 1.00 -3.56 -15.66
CA GLU A 106 1.92 -3.00 -16.65
C GLU A 106 3.35 -3.43 -16.34
N GLY A 107 3.79 -3.33 -15.09
CA GLY A 107 5.12 -3.81 -14.65
C GLY A 107 5.37 -5.27 -15.02
N VAL A 108 4.39 -6.15 -14.79
CA VAL A 108 4.48 -7.57 -15.20
C VAL A 108 4.59 -7.70 -16.73
N SER A 109 3.90 -6.88 -17.50
CA SER A 109 3.93 -6.94 -18.97
C SER A 109 5.34 -6.73 -19.52
N LEU A 110 6.15 -5.91 -18.83
CA LEU A 110 7.52 -5.55 -19.21
C LEU A 110 8.55 -6.66 -18.94
N LEU A 111 8.25 -7.62 -18.07
CA LEU A 111 9.15 -8.74 -17.78
C LEU A 111 9.35 -9.64 -19.02
N SER A 112 10.53 -10.24 -19.14
CA SER A 112 10.77 -11.28 -20.15
C SER A 112 9.91 -12.52 -19.91
N ASN A 113 9.67 -13.32 -20.95
CA ASN A 113 8.91 -14.56 -20.82
C ASN A 113 9.54 -15.55 -19.83
N THR A 114 10.88 -15.57 -19.76
CA THR A 114 11.62 -16.43 -18.81
C THR A 114 11.31 -16.03 -17.37
N VAL A 115 11.33 -14.72 -17.07
CA VAL A 115 11.02 -14.20 -15.73
C VAL A 115 9.53 -14.39 -15.40
N LYS A 116 8.63 -14.13 -16.36
CA LYS A 116 7.19 -14.36 -16.20
C LYS A 116 6.82 -15.80 -15.85
N SER A 117 7.55 -16.78 -16.38
CA SER A 117 7.34 -18.21 -16.09
C SER A 117 8.23 -18.74 -14.96
N GLY A 118 9.13 -17.91 -14.41
CA GLY A 118 10.09 -18.28 -13.39
C GLY A 118 9.48 -18.42 -11.99
N ARG A 119 10.36 -18.72 -11.00
CA ARG A 119 9.97 -18.99 -9.60
C ARG A 119 9.25 -17.84 -8.89
N MET A 120 9.43 -16.59 -9.36
CA MET A 120 8.76 -15.40 -8.79
C MET A 120 7.31 -15.22 -9.27
N LYS A 121 6.85 -16.02 -10.24
CA LYS A 121 5.51 -15.91 -10.82
C LYS A 121 4.41 -15.94 -9.77
N THR A 122 4.41 -16.95 -8.91
CA THR A 122 3.38 -17.10 -7.87
C THR A 122 3.36 -15.93 -6.90
N TYR A 123 4.54 -15.36 -6.60
CA TYR A 123 4.67 -14.24 -5.67
C TYR A 123 3.91 -13.01 -6.16
N TYR A 124 4.21 -12.48 -7.35
CA TYR A 124 3.51 -11.30 -7.85
C TYR A 124 2.06 -11.59 -8.26
N GLN A 125 1.74 -12.81 -8.71
CA GLN A 125 0.35 -13.19 -9.02
C GLN A 125 -0.55 -13.18 -7.78
N ASN A 126 -0.06 -13.62 -6.63
CA ASN A 126 -0.80 -13.55 -5.37
C ASN A 126 -1.08 -12.09 -4.97
N ILE A 127 -0.13 -11.18 -5.19
CA ILE A 127 -0.32 -9.76 -4.90
C ILE A 127 -1.35 -9.13 -5.84
N ILE A 128 -1.27 -9.42 -7.15
CA ILE A 128 -2.28 -8.95 -8.11
C ILE A 128 -3.67 -9.46 -7.73
N LYS A 129 -3.77 -10.73 -7.33
CA LYS A 129 -5.04 -11.31 -6.88
C LYS A 129 -5.58 -10.59 -5.65
N ALA A 130 -4.73 -10.33 -4.66
CA ALA A 130 -5.12 -9.59 -3.46
C ALA A 130 -5.63 -8.17 -3.79
N TYR A 131 -4.96 -7.45 -4.69
CA TYR A 131 -5.40 -6.13 -5.14
C TYR A 131 -6.76 -6.15 -5.86
N LYS A 132 -7.02 -7.19 -6.67
CA LYS A 132 -8.33 -7.36 -7.32
C LYS A 132 -9.43 -7.65 -6.31
N GLU A 133 -9.17 -8.53 -5.36
CA GLU A 133 -10.13 -8.85 -4.28
C GLU A 133 -10.43 -7.62 -3.41
N GLU A 134 -9.43 -6.82 -3.10
CA GLU A 134 -9.60 -5.54 -2.39
C GLU A 134 -10.44 -4.54 -3.18
N ALA A 135 -10.14 -4.35 -4.47
CA ALA A 135 -10.89 -3.45 -5.33
C ALA A 135 -12.36 -3.87 -5.48
N GLU A 136 -12.62 -5.18 -5.60
CA GLU A 136 -13.98 -5.72 -5.64
C GLU A 136 -14.71 -5.50 -4.30
N ALA A 137 -14.03 -5.71 -3.18
CA ALA A 137 -14.60 -5.47 -1.84
C ALA A 137 -14.92 -3.99 -1.62
N GLU A 138 -14.02 -3.09 -2.07
CA GLU A 138 -14.24 -1.64 -2.01
C GLU A 138 -15.45 -1.22 -2.88
N ALA A 139 -15.53 -1.73 -4.10
CA ALA A 139 -16.65 -1.44 -5.00
C ALA A 139 -17.99 -1.93 -4.41
N LYS A 140 -18.02 -3.12 -3.82
CA LYS A 140 -19.21 -3.64 -3.11
C LYS A 140 -19.57 -2.77 -1.91
N SER A 141 -18.57 -2.35 -1.13
CA SER A 141 -18.77 -1.47 0.03
C SER A 141 -19.36 -0.12 -0.40
N LYS A 142 -18.77 0.52 -1.42
CA LYS A 142 -19.30 1.78 -1.98
C LYS A 142 -20.74 1.64 -2.49
N ALA A 143 -21.02 0.54 -3.19
CA ALA A 143 -22.37 0.27 -3.69
C ALA A 143 -23.38 0.09 -2.54
N ALA A 144 -22.99 -0.60 -1.47
CA ALA A 144 -23.84 -0.82 -0.29
C ALA A 144 -24.08 0.47 0.52
N GLN A 145 -23.18 1.44 0.43
CA GLN A 145 -23.26 2.74 1.13
C GLN A 145 -23.87 3.85 0.28
N ALA A 146 -24.27 3.56 -0.94
CA ALA A 146 -24.87 4.56 -1.83
C ALA A 146 -26.17 5.10 -1.26
N ALA A 147 -26.45 6.38 -1.51
CA ALA A 147 -27.69 7.01 -1.06
C ALA A 147 -28.93 6.26 -1.58
N GLY A 148 -29.90 6.00 -0.71
CA GLY A 148 -31.11 5.26 -1.02
C GLY A 148 -31.02 3.74 -0.90
N VAL A 149 -29.83 3.19 -0.64
CA VAL A 149 -29.68 1.75 -0.34
C VAL A 149 -30.18 1.50 1.09
N VAL A 150 -31.03 0.47 1.24
CA VAL A 150 -31.53 0.08 2.56
C VAL A 150 -30.41 -0.60 3.33
N ALA A 151 -30.10 -0.09 4.52
CA ALA A 151 -29.11 -0.70 5.40
C ALA A 151 -29.55 -2.13 5.80
N PRO A 152 -28.61 -3.10 5.84
CA PRO A 152 -28.89 -4.42 6.38
C PRO A 152 -29.40 -4.34 7.81
N ASP A 153 -30.45 -5.12 8.13
CA ASP A 153 -30.93 -5.17 9.50
C ASP A 153 -29.98 -5.99 10.38
N PHE A 154 -29.81 -5.57 11.60
CA PHE A 154 -29.05 -6.30 12.63
C PHE A 154 -29.68 -6.07 13.99
N THR A 155 -29.42 -6.98 14.94
CA THR A 155 -29.88 -6.87 16.30
C THR A 155 -28.71 -6.99 17.24
N LEU A 156 -28.58 -6.02 18.16
CA LEU A 156 -27.61 -6.01 19.26
C LEU A 156 -28.35 -5.80 20.58
N ASN A 157 -27.74 -6.21 21.66
CA ASN A 157 -28.28 -5.92 22.98
C ASN A 157 -28.00 -4.46 23.38
N ASP A 158 -29.00 -3.79 23.93
CA ASP A 158 -28.81 -2.48 24.54
C ASP A 158 -28.02 -2.59 25.87
N ILE A 159 -27.79 -1.47 26.54
CA ILE A 159 -27.04 -1.41 27.80
C ILE A 159 -27.73 -2.21 28.94
N ASN A 160 -29.02 -2.57 28.81
CA ASN A 160 -29.79 -3.36 29.76
C ASN A 160 -29.87 -4.83 29.35
N GLY A 161 -29.15 -5.22 28.29
CA GLY A 161 -29.16 -6.59 27.76
C GLY A 161 -30.42 -6.95 26.95
N LYS A 162 -31.25 -5.98 26.56
CA LYS A 162 -32.42 -6.20 25.72
C LYS A 162 -32.07 -6.12 24.25
N PRO A 163 -32.61 -7.02 23.39
CA PRO A 163 -32.36 -6.95 21.95
C PRO A 163 -32.99 -5.69 21.36
N LEU A 164 -32.18 -4.95 20.60
CA LEU A 164 -32.54 -3.78 19.79
C LEU A 164 -32.17 -4.02 18.35
N SER A 165 -33.16 -4.02 17.45
CA SER A 165 -32.90 -4.14 16.00
C SER A 165 -32.90 -2.77 15.35
N LEU A 166 -32.07 -2.62 14.29
CA LEU A 166 -32.06 -1.40 13.46
C LEU A 166 -33.44 -1.15 12.86
N SER A 167 -34.15 -2.20 12.44
CA SER A 167 -35.48 -2.10 11.87
C SER A 167 -36.54 -1.58 12.88
N SER A 168 -36.32 -1.73 14.17
CA SER A 168 -37.22 -1.18 15.23
C SER A 168 -37.14 0.35 15.31
N LEU A 169 -36.13 0.96 14.72
CA LEU A 169 -35.88 2.41 14.68
C LEU A 169 -36.38 3.08 13.38
N LYS A 170 -37.12 2.34 12.53
CA LYS A 170 -37.70 2.90 11.32
C LYS A 170 -38.52 4.17 11.57
N GLY A 171 -38.40 5.15 10.69
CA GLY A 171 -39.07 6.46 10.84
C GLY A 171 -38.28 7.47 11.70
N ARG A 172 -37.09 7.10 12.18
CA ARG A 172 -36.20 8.00 12.92
C ARG A 172 -34.88 8.18 12.17
N TYR A 173 -34.21 9.28 12.44
CA TYR A 173 -32.80 9.42 12.05
C TYR A 173 -31.95 8.65 13.04
N VAL A 174 -31.06 7.78 12.53
CA VAL A 174 -30.16 6.93 13.31
C VAL A 174 -28.73 7.24 12.90
N LEU A 175 -27.90 7.62 13.85
CA LEU A 175 -26.46 7.72 13.69
C LEU A 175 -25.85 6.41 14.20
N LEU A 176 -25.11 5.71 13.32
CA LEU A 176 -24.34 4.52 13.68
C LEU A 176 -22.89 4.92 13.88
N ASP A 177 -22.35 4.67 15.06
CA ASP A 177 -20.96 4.89 15.40
C ASP A 177 -20.29 3.55 15.69
N PHE A 178 -19.22 3.23 14.93
CA PHE A 178 -18.42 2.02 15.08
C PHE A 178 -17.13 2.37 15.80
N TRP A 179 -17.04 2.05 17.08
CA TRP A 179 -15.87 2.33 17.88
C TRP A 179 -15.35 1.11 18.64
N GLY A 180 -14.12 1.17 19.13
CA GLY A 180 -13.53 0.14 19.97
C GLY A 180 -12.47 0.73 20.90
N SER A 181 -12.29 0.10 22.07
CA SER A 181 -11.32 0.54 23.08
C SER A 181 -9.85 0.50 22.60
N TRP A 182 -9.56 -0.20 21.52
CA TRP A 182 -8.25 -0.27 20.85
C TRP A 182 -8.09 0.77 19.75
N CYS A 183 -9.14 1.48 19.39
CA CYS A 183 -9.13 2.46 18.31
C CYS A 183 -8.68 3.83 18.86
N ILE A 184 -7.41 4.18 18.68
CA ILE A 184 -6.83 5.45 19.15
C ILE A 184 -7.57 6.69 18.63
N TRP A 185 -8.25 6.55 17.49
CA TRP A 185 -9.02 7.64 16.85
C TRP A 185 -10.47 7.72 17.33
N CYS A 186 -10.92 6.75 18.11
CA CYS A 186 -12.29 6.66 18.61
C CYS A 186 -12.44 7.14 20.07
N ILE A 187 -11.34 7.47 20.75
CA ILE A 187 -11.29 7.89 22.15
C ILE A 187 -10.99 9.38 22.28
#